data_78528a19a1f65501699a82702ea9eaf8
#
_entry.id   78528a19a1f65501699a82702ea9eaf8
#
_cell.length_a   1.000
_cell.length_b   1.000
_cell.length_c   1.000
_cell.angle_alpha   90.00
_cell.angle_beta   90.00
_cell.angle_gamma   90.00
#
_symmetry.space_group_name_H-M   'P 1'
#
loop_
_entity.id
_entity.type
_entity.pdbx_description
1 polymer ?
#
loop_
_entity_poly.entity_id
_entity_poly.type
_entity_poly.pdbx_seq_one_letter_code
_entity_poly.pdbx_strand_id
1 'polypeptide(L)'
;MEKFETLNGVAAPLNVVNIDTDMIIPKQFLKTIKRTGLGKSLFYEMRYTQEGKELPDFVLNKPAYRKAQILVAGDNFGCGSSREHAPWALLDFGIRCVISTSFADIFYNNCFKNGILPIVVSPENLKKLLDDADRGSNATLTIDLPRQEIRGPDGGTVKFDIDPFRKHCLLNGLDDIGLSLEKVKSIDAFEKKQAAAQPWI
;
A
#
# COMPACT_ATOMS: atom_id res chain seq x y z
N MET A 1 -8.88 -2.16 9.94
CA MET A 1 -7.71 -1.39 9.43
C MET A 1 -7.91 0.11 9.65
N GLU A 2 -6.87 0.94 9.42
CA GLU A 2 -7.01 2.40 9.51
C GLU A 2 -7.76 2.95 8.28
N LYS A 3 -8.65 3.94 8.50
CA LYS A 3 -9.39 4.61 7.42
C LYS A 3 -8.45 5.36 6.48
N PHE A 4 -8.79 5.39 5.21
CA PHE A 4 -8.10 6.17 4.20
C PHE A 4 -9.08 7.16 3.57
N GLU A 5 -8.93 8.43 3.86
CA GLU A 5 -9.76 9.50 3.27
C GLU A 5 -8.90 10.41 2.38
N THR A 6 -8.04 11.21 3.01
CA THR A 6 -7.11 12.09 2.33
C THR A 6 -5.71 11.85 2.90
N LEU A 7 -4.75 11.62 2.03
CA LEU A 7 -3.34 11.48 2.38
C LEU A 7 -2.57 12.65 1.76
N ASN A 8 -1.94 13.45 2.61
CA ASN A 8 -0.99 14.48 2.18
C ASN A 8 0.39 14.08 2.69
N GLY A 9 1.28 13.73 1.78
CA GLY A 9 2.57 13.17 2.18
C GLY A 9 3.62 13.26 1.10
N VAL A 10 4.87 13.06 1.52
CA VAL A 10 6.01 13.00 0.60
C VAL A 10 5.89 11.77 -0.29
N ALA A 11 6.05 11.98 -1.58
CA ALA A 11 6.09 10.94 -2.61
C ALA A 11 7.54 10.60 -2.98
N ALA A 12 7.92 9.35 -2.87
CA ALA A 12 9.23 8.86 -3.27
C ALA A 12 9.17 8.26 -4.69
N PRO A 13 10.05 8.71 -5.62
CA PRO A 13 10.11 8.14 -6.96
C PRO A 13 10.92 6.83 -6.95
N LEU A 14 10.29 5.73 -7.33
CA LEU A 14 10.93 4.42 -7.53
C LEU A 14 10.63 3.93 -8.96
N ASN A 15 11.20 4.61 -9.96
CA ASN A 15 10.96 4.30 -11.37
C ASN A 15 11.70 3.02 -11.80
N VAL A 16 11.34 1.89 -11.17
CA VAL A 16 11.86 0.55 -11.50
C VAL A 16 10.67 -0.32 -11.89
N VAL A 17 10.76 -0.98 -13.02
CA VAL A 17 9.73 -1.90 -13.51
C VAL A 17 9.92 -3.30 -12.91
N ASN A 18 8.83 -4.07 -12.86
CA ASN A 18 8.86 -5.46 -12.35
C ASN A 18 9.41 -5.58 -10.92
N ILE A 19 9.10 -4.63 -10.07
CA ILE A 19 9.40 -4.77 -8.63
C ILE A 19 8.61 -5.97 -8.09
N ASP A 20 9.33 -7.05 -7.81
CA ASP A 20 8.71 -8.26 -7.28
C ASP A 20 8.62 -8.26 -5.75
N THR A 21 7.88 -9.23 -5.21
CA THR A 21 7.66 -9.32 -3.76
C THR A 21 8.92 -9.71 -2.98
N ASP A 22 9.93 -10.35 -3.60
CA ASP A 22 11.24 -10.59 -2.99
C ASP A 22 12.07 -9.31 -2.91
N MET A 23 11.99 -8.44 -3.92
CA MET A 23 12.60 -7.11 -3.89
C MET A 23 11.95 -6.24 -2.80
N ILE A 24 10.61 -6.30 -2.65
CA ILE A 24 9.88 -5.54 -1.61
C ILE A 24 10.27 -6.04 -0.22
N ILE A 25 10.22 -7.35 0.02
CA ILE A 25 10.58 -7.97 1.29
C ILE A 25 11.26 -9.33 1.04
N PRO A 26 12.60 -9.46 1.20
CA PRO A 26 13.32 -10.68 0.96
C PRO A 26 12.88 -11.83 1.87
N LYS A 27 12.94 -13.06 1.33
CA LYS A 27 12.44 -14.28 1.96
C LYS A 27 12.95 -14.54 3.38
N GLN A 28 14.16 -14.11 3.73
CA GLN A 28 14.74 -14.29 5.05
C GLN A 28 13.95 -13.56 6.15
N PHE A 29 13.15 -12.55 5.81
CA PHE A 29 12.35 -11.78 6.77
C PHE A 29 10.89 -12.29 6.90
N LEU A 30 10.51 -13.35 6.17
CA LEU A 30 9.14 -13.87 6.15
C LEU A 30 8.82 -14.83 7.31
N LYS A 31 9.75 -15.08 8.23
CA LYS A 31 9.58 -16.01 9.35
C LYS A 31 8.68 -15.48 10.48
N THR A 32 8.25 -14.24 10.40
CA THR A 32 7.40 -13.62 11.42
C THR A 32 5.93 -13.58 11.00
N ILE A 33 5.04 -13.76 11.97
CA ILE A 33 3.60 -13.54 11.83
C ILE A 33 3.20 -12.13 12.29
N LYS A 34 4.15 -11.35 12.83
CA LYS A 34 3.90 -9.98 13.27
C LYS A 34 3.91 -9.04 12.08
N ARG A 35 2.89 -8.17 12.02
CA ARG A 35 2.76 -7.15 10.96
C ARG A 35 3.63 -5.91 11.18
N THR A 36 4.37 -5.84 12.29
CA THR A 36 5.23 -4.72 12.69
C THR A 36 6.69 -5.14 12.75
N GLY A 37 7.61 -4.18 12.55
CA GLY A 37 9.05 -4.39 12.52
C GLY A 37 9.59 -4.82 11.16
N LEU A 38 8.75 -4.88 10.12
CA LEU A 38 9.14 -5.23 8.75
C LEU A 38 9.59 -4.03 7.92
N GLY A 39 9.21 -2.81 8.27
CA GLY A 39 9.55 -1.58 7.55
C GLY A 39 11.05 -1.35 7.43
N LYS A 40 11.84 -1.78 8.43
CA LYS A 40 13.31 -1.74 8.35
C LYS A 40 13.87 -2.68 7.28
N SER A 41 13.13 -3.72 6.91
CA SER A 41 13.52 -4.70 5.90
C SER A 41 12.89 -4.44 4.53
N LEU A 42 12.09 -3.36 4.41
CA LEU A 42 11.52 -2.92 3.13
C LEU A 42 12.64 -2.62 2.13
N PHE A 43 12.59 -3.24 0.94
CA PHE A 43 13.61 -3.13 -0.11
C PHE A 43 15.04 -3.41 0.39
N TYR A 44 15.21 -4.37 1.30
CA TYR A 44 16.47 -4.56 2.04
C TYR A 44 17.68 -4.69 1.12
N GLU A 45 17.61 -5.51 0.06
CA GLU A 45 18.72 -5.73 -0.87
C GLU A 45 19.05 -4.52 -1.75
N MET A 46 18.08 -3.59 -1.89
CA MET A 46 18.28 -2.32 -2.61
C MET A 46 18.71 -1.18 -1.67
N ARG A 47 18.40 -1.30 -0.37
CA ARG A 47 18.67 -0.26 0.64
C ARG A 47 19.97 -0.45 1.39
N TYR A 48 20.46 -1.67 1.49
CA TYR A 48 21.60 -2.00 2.33
C TYR A 48 22.63 -2.84 1.59
N THR A 49 23.90 -2.68 1.96
CA THR A 49 24.98 -3.60 1.57
C THR A 49 24.84 -4.94 2.28
N GLN A 50 25.66 -5.94 1.91
CA GLN A 50 25.71 -7.21 2.61
C GLN A 50 26.12 -7.09 4.08
N GLU A 51 26.90 -6.04 4.43
CA GLU A 51 27.30 -5.72 5.81
C GLU A 51 26.24 -4.92 6.57
N GLY A 52 25.06 -4.65 5.95
CA GLY A 52 23.96 -3.92 6.57
C GLY A 52 24.14 -2.40 6.60
N LYS A 53 25.07 -1.83 5.81
CA LYS A 53 25.24 -0.38 5.69
C LYS A 53 24.25 0.16 4.67
N GLU A 54 23.65 1.33 4.96
CA GLU A 54 22.73 1.99 4.03
C GLU A 54 23.44 2.38 2.73
N LEU A 55 22.78 2.10 1.60
CA LEU A 55 23.16 2.59 0.27
C LEU A 55 22.57 3.99 0.10
N PRO A 56 23.39 5.07 0.11
CA PRO A 56 22.91 6.45 0.16
C PRO A 56 22.13 6.86 -1.10
N ASP A 57 22.38 6.18 -2.22
CA ASP A 57 21.76 6.52 -3.51
C ASP A 57 20.33 5.95 -3.63
N PHE A 58 19.97 4.95 -2.83
CA PHE A 58 18.59 4.44 -2.85
C PHE A 58 17.61 5.48 -2.32
N VAL A 59 16.51 5.66 -3.05
CA VAL A 59 15.58 6.79 -2.81
C VAL A 59 15.10 6.88 -1.36
N LEU A 60 14.67 5.77 -0.73
CA LEU A 60 14.15 5.78 0.64
C LEU A 60 15.23 5.99 1.72
N ASN A 61 16.51 5.95 1.37
CA ASN A 61 17.62 6.27 2.27
C ASN A 61 17.99 7.75 2.21
N LYS A 62 17.58 8.47 1.17
CA LYS A 62 17.80 9.91 1.06
C LYS A 62 16.97 10.66 2.11
N PRO A 63 17.54 11.69 2.79
CA PRO A 63 16.86 12.42 3.86
C PRO A 63 15.45 12.91 3.51
N ALA A 64 15.25 13.38 2.28
CA ALA A 64 13.96 13.89 1.81
C ALA A 64 12.84 12.82 1.80
N TYR A 65 13.17 11.54 1.62
CA TYR A 65 12.22 10.45 1.41
C TYR A 65 12.15 9.43 2.55
N ARG A 66 12.92 9.59 3.62
CA ARG A 66 12.92 8.66 4.77
C ARG A 66 11.56 8.51 5.44
N LYS A 67 10.70 9.51 5.28
CA LYS A 67 9.32 9.52 5.81
C LYS A 67 8.29 9.57 4.68
N ALA A 68 8.63 9.04 3.51
CA ALA A 68 7.68 8.97 2.40
C ALA A 68 6.46 8.14 2.78
N GLN A 69 5.28 8.64 2.41
CA GLN A 69 4.00 7.99 2.61
C GLN A 69 3.38 7.52 1.29
N ILE A 70 3.92 8.02 0.18
CA ILE A 70 3.48 7.70 -1.17
C ILE A 70 4.69 7.18 -1.94
N LEU A 71 4.50 6.09 -2.69
CA LEU A 71 5.50 5.54 -3.59
C LEU A 71 5.00 5.67 -5.03
N VAL A 72 5.76 6.33 -5.89
CA VAL A 72 5.50 6.40 -7.33
C VAL A 72 6.43 5.42 -8.01
N ALA A 73 5.91 4.30 -8.48
CA ALA A 73 6.67 3.14 -8.93
C ALA A 73 6.49 2.87 -10.42
N GLY A 74 7.46 2.17 -11.01
CA GLY A 74 7.39 1.69 -12.39
C GLY A 74 6.33 0.60 -12.59
N ASP A 75 6.20 0.16 -13.83
CA ASP A 75 5.20 -0.82 -14.26
C ASP A 75 5.33 -2.19 -13.59
N ASN A 76 4.20 -2.94 -13.50
CA ASN A 76 4.11 -4.30 -12.97
C ASN A 76 4.64 -4.44 -11.52
N PHE A 77 4.19 -3.54 -10.64
CA PHE A 77 4.61 -3.53 -9.24
C PHE A 77 3.98 -4.66 -8.42
N GLY A 78 4.79 -5.31 -7.57
CA GLY A 78 4.35 -6.39 -6.68
C GLY A 78 4.21 -7.74 -7.38
N CYS A 79 4.88 -7.95 -8.53
CA CYS A 79 4.89 -9.24 -9.22
C CYS A 79 5.58 -10.34 -8.40
N GLY A 80 5.58 -11.58 -8.90
CA GLY A 80 6.20 -12.72 -8.24
C GLY A 80 5.27 -13.44 -7.27
N SER A 81 5.79 -13.82 -6.11
CA SER A 81 5.07 -14.69 -5.16
C SER A 81 3.96 -13.97 -4.40
N SER A 82 2.90 -14.72 -4.04
CA SER A 82 1.80 -14.25 -3.21
C SER A 82 2.24 -14.07 -1.75
N ARG A 83 2.69 -12.87 -1.38
CA ARG A 83 3.21 -12.56 -0.04
C ARG A 83 2.49 -11.37 0.57
N GLU A 84 1.73 -11.60 1.61
CA GLU A 84 1.08 -10.52 2.37
C GLU A 84 2.08 -9.68 3.17
N HIS A 85 3.27 -10.23 3.44
CA HIS A 85 4.37 -9.48 4.08
C HIS A 85 4.84 -8.26 3.27
N ALA A 86 4.68 -8.26 1.93
CA ALA A 86 5.07 -7.12 1.11
C ALA A 86 4.23 -5.87 1.41
N PRO A 87 2.89 -5.90 1.42
CA PRO A 87 2.08 -4.79 1.94
C PRO A 87 2.37 -4.44 3.40
N TRP A 88 2.61 -5.43 4.27
CA TRP A 88 2.97 -5.15 5.67
C TRP A 88 4.26 -4.37 5.80
N ALA A 89 5.29 -4.70 5.02
CA ALA A 89 6.56 -3.99 5.05
C ALA A 89 6.41 -2.55 4.55
N LEU A 90 5.62 -2.32 3.50
CA LEU A 90 5.29 -0.98 3.01
C LEU A 90 4.57 -0.16 4.09
N LEU A 91 3.52 -0.72 4.68
CA LEU A 91 2.71 -0.05 5.69
C LEU A 91 3.52 0.26 6.96
N ASP A 92 4.32 -0.69 7.44
CA ASP A 92 5.16 -0.52 8.64
C ASP A 92 6.31 0.49 8.41
N PHE A 93 6.74 0.68 7.17
CA PHE A 93 7.65 1.77 6.80
C PHE A 93 6.94 3.13 6.81
N GLY A 94 5.63 3.18 6.58
CA GLY A 94 4.80 4.37 6.50
C GLY A 94 4.16 4.62 5.13
N ILE A 95 4.39 3.75 4.14
CA ILE A 95 3.78 3.89 2.80
C ILE A 95 2.31 3.48 2.86
N ARG A 96 1.43 4.45 2.59
CA ARG A 96 -0.03 4.28 2.57
C ARG A 96 -0.61 4.28 1.15
N CYS A 97 0.13 4.74 0.16
CA CYS A 97 -0.29 4.77 -1.23
C CYS A 97 0.86 4.34 -2.15
N VAL A 98 0.56 3.52 -3.15
CA VAL A 98 1.48 3.17 -4.23
C VAL A 98 0.82 3.51 -5.56
N ILE A 99 1.52 4.25 -6.42
CA ILE A 99 1.05 4.67 -7.74
C ILE A 99 1.92 3.99 -8.79
N SER A 100 1.30 3.34 -9.76
CA SER A 100 1.98 2.63 -10.85
C SER A 100 1.10 2.59 -12.11
N THR A 101 1.63 2.17 -13.23
CA THR A 101 0.84 1.87 -14.45
C THR A 101 0.15 0.53 -14.38
N SER A 102 0.69 -0.45 -13.63
CA SER A 102 0.06 -1.74 -13.37
C SER A 102 0.58 -2.40 -12.09
N PHE A 103 -0.18 -3.35 -11.58
CA PHE A 103 0.13 -4.15 -10.39
C PHE A 103 -0.15 -5.62 -10.67
N ALA A 104 0.59 -6.50 -10.00
CA ALA A 104 0.19 -7.91 -9.93
C ALA A 104 -1.09 -8.07 -9.09
N ASP A 105 -2.02 -8.89 -9.56
CA ASP A 105 -3.38 -9.03 -9.01
C ASP A 105 -3.40 -9.34 -7.50
N ILE A 106 -2.56 -10.29 -7.08
CA ILE A 106 -2.52 -10.72 -5.67
C ILE A 106 -1.99 -9.59 -4.78
N PHE A 107 -0.92 -8.91 -5.19
CA PHE A 107 -0.38 -7.78 -4.47
C PHE A 107 -1.41 -6.64 -4.38
N TYR A 108 -2.08 -6.31 -5.49
CA TYR A 108 -3.13 -5.30 -5.56
C TYR A 108 -4.26 -5.58 -4.57
N ASN A 109 -4.74 -6.82 -4.52
CA ASN A 109 -5.77 -7.23 -3.58
C ASN A 109 -5.31 -7.18 -2.12
N ASN A 110 -4.07 -7.61 -1.83
CA ASN A 110 -3.51 -7.57 -0.50
C ASN A 110 -3.29 -6.14 0.02
N CYS A 111 -3.01 -5.18 -0.86
CA CYS A 111 -2.94 -3.76 -0.49
C CYS A 111 -4.23 -3.28 0.16
N PHE A 112 -5.38 -3.52 -0.48
CA PHE A 112 -6.69 -3.10 0.04
C PHE A 112 -7.02 -3.74 1.39
N LYS A 113 -6.71 -5.02 1.58
CA LYS A 113 -6.93 -5.73 2.84
C LYS A 113 -6.11 -5.16 4.00
N ASN A 114 -5.00 -4.49 3.69
CA ASN A 114 -4.10 -3.93 4.68
C ASN A 114 -4.19 -2.38 4.79
N GLY A 115 -5.09 -1.73 4.05
CA GLY A 115 -5.30 -0.28 4.13
C GLY A 115 -4.28 0.55 3.35
N ILE A 116 -3.62 -0.05 2.36
CA ILE A 116 -2.83 0.65 1.35
C ILE A 116 -3.70 0.88 0.12
N LEU A 117 -3.64 2.09 -0.45
CA LEU A 117 -4.31 2.43 -1.68
C LEU A 117 -3.35 2.26 -2.89
N PRO A 118 -3.48 1.19 -3.69
CA PRO A 118 -2.80 1.09 -4.97
C PRO A 118 -3.59 1.86 -6.04
N ILE A 119 -2.94 2.77 -6.75
CA ILE A 119 -3.55 3.60 -7.81
C ILE A 119 -2.92 3.24 -9.15
N VAL A 120 -3.77 2.90 -10.11
CA VAL A 120 -3.36 2.72 -11.51
C VAL A 120 -3.55 4.02 -12.26
N VAL A 121 -2.50 4.46 -12.97
CA VAL A 121 -2.54 5.67 -13.81
C VAL A 121 -1.98 5.37 -15.20
N SER A 122 -2.30 6.23 -16.17
CA SER A 122 -1.68 6.12 -17.51
C SER A 122 -0.17 6.39 -17.46
N PRO A 123 0.62 5.85 -18.41
CA PRO A 123 2.07 6.12 -18.47
C PRO A 123 2.41 7.60 -18.52
N GLU A 124 1.59 8.41 -19.21
CA GLU A 124 1.75 9.87 -19.28
C GLU A 124 1.57 10.52 -17.89
N ASN A 125 0.53 10.13 -17.15
CA ASN A 125 0.30 10.63 -15.80
C ASN A 125 1.37 10.13 -14.82
N LEU A 126 1.82 8.87 -14.96
CA LEU A 126 2.92 8.35 -14.14
C LEU A 126 4.18 9.20 -14.30
N LYS A 127 4.53 9.58 -15.54
CA LYS A 127 5.69 10.43 -15.81
C LYS A 127 5.58 11.78 -15.08
N LYS A 128 4.41 12.45 -15.16
CA LYS A 128 4.17 13.72 -14.46
C LYS A 128 4.32 13.56 -12.94
N LEU A 129 3.79 12.48 -12.38
CA LEU A 129 3.87 12.20 -10.94
C LEU A 129 5.29 11.82 -10.50
N LEU A 130 6.09 11.17 -11.35
CA LEU A 130 7.51 10.91 -11.10
C LEU A 130 8.31 12.22 -11.10
N ASP A 131 8.04 13.13 -12.06
CA ASP A 131 8.67 14.45 -12.11
C ASP A 131 8.33 15.28 -10.85
N ASP A 132 7.09 15.20 -10.35
CA ASP A 132 6.68 15.81 -9.09
C ASP A 132 7.35 15.15 -7.87
N ALA A 133 7.46 13.82 -7.85
CA ALA A 133 8.09 13.06 -6.78
C ALA A 133 9.62 13.28 -6.73
N ASP A 134 10.27 13.65 -7.81
CA ASP A 134 11.72 13.89 -7.85
C ASP A 134 12.15 15.26 -7.28
N ARG A 135 11.19 16.05 -6.77
CA ARG A 135 11.44 17.38 -6.18
C ARG A 135 12.02 17.35 -4.75
N GLY A 136 12.38 16.18 -4.24
CA GLY A 136 12.99 16.02 -2.93
C GLY A 136 12.04 16.41 -1.78
N SER A 137 12.44 17.35 -0.94
CA SER A 137 11.64 17.80 0.20
C SER A 137 10.30 18.45 -0.19
N ASN A 138 10.16 18.90 -1.44
CA ASN A 138 8.96 19.52 -1.97
C ASN A 138 8.06 18.52 -2.73
N ALA A 139 8.42 17.26 -2.74
CA ALA A 139 7.69 16.18 -3.43
C ALA A 139 6.42 15.77 -2.67
N THR A 140 5.57 16.72 -2.34
CA THR A 140 4.32 16.45 -1.60
C THR A 140 3.16 16.25 -2.57
N LEU A 141 2.52 15.08 -2.49
CA LEU A 141 1.27 14.81 -3.20
C LEU A 141 0.11 14.74 -2.21
N THR A 142 -1.06 15.15 -2.67
CA THR A 142 -2.32 14.97 -1.95
C THR A 142 -3.18 13.94 -2.68
N ILE A 143 -3.48 12.83 -2.03
CA ILE A 143 -4.36 11.78 -2.53
C ILE A 143 -5.73 11.94 -1.86
N ASP A 144 -6.74 12.30 -2.64
CA ASP A 144 -8.12 12.50 -2.20
C ASP A 144 -8.97 11.30 -2.69
N LEU A 145 -9.18 10.31 -1.82
CA LEU A 145 -9.93 9.11 -2.18
C LEU A 145 -11.43 9.40 -2.43
N PRO A 146 -12.14 10.22 -1.62
CA PRO A 146 -13.51 10.64 -1.93
C PRO A 146 -13.69 11.20 -3.34
N ARG A 147 -12.79 12.09 -3.77
CA ARG A 147 -12.83 12.73 -5.10
C ARG A 147 -12.13 11.93 -6.19
N GLN A 148 -11.33 10.92 -5.80
CA GLN A 148 -10.50 10.12 -6.71
C GLN A 148 -9.53 11.01 -7.51
N GLU A 149 -8.80 11.86 -6.79
CA GLU A 149 -7.87 12.84 -7.35
C GLU A 149 -6.50 12.75 -6.66
N ILE A 150 -5.45 12.88 -7.46
CA ILE A 150 -4.08 13.11 -7.01
C ILE A 150 -3.75 14.54 -7.37
N ARG A 151 -3.33 15.35 -6.40
CA ARG A 151 -2.89 16.73 -6.63
C ARG A 151 -1.39 16.82 -6.42
N GLY A 152 -0.69 17.35 -7.40
CA GLY A 152 0.72 17.67 -7.36
C GLY A 152 1.02 18.95 -6.59
N PRO A 153 2.30 19.23 -6.32
CA PRO A 153 2.73 20.42 -5.58
C PRO A 153 2.40 21.73 -6.31
N ASP A 154 2.30 21.70 -7.62
CA ASP A 154 1.98 22.88 -8.45
C ASP A 154 0.47 23.00 -8.76
N GLY A 155 -0.38 22.22 -8.09
CA GLY A 155 -1.83 22.25 -8.28
C GLY A 155 -2.34 21.44 -9.47
N GLY A 156 -1.47 20.74 -10.20
CA GLY A 156 -1.87 19.78 -11.23
C GLY A 156 -2.69 18.64 -10.62
N THR A 157 -3.74 18.20 -11.33
CA THR A 157 -4.65 17.15 -10.85
C THR A 157 -4.66 15.99 -11.83
N VAL A 158 -4.50 14.77 -11.30
CA VAL A 158 -4.66 13.50 -12.01
C VAL A 158 -5.84 12.76 -11.39
N LYS A 159 -6.82 12.35 -12.19
CA LYS A 159 -7.93 11.51 -11.73
C LYS A 159 -7.56 10.05 -11.83
N PHE A 160 -8.13 9.24 -10.95
CA PHE A 160 -7.99 7.79 -10.96
C PHE A 160 -9.31 7.08 -10.70
N ASP A 161 -9.42 5.85 -11.16
CA ASP A 161 -10.57 5.00 -10.92
C ASP A 161 -10.28 3.98 -9.84
N ILE A 162 -11.31 3.63 -9.08
CA ILE A 162 -11.27 2.60 -8.05
C ILE A 162 -12.64 1.89 -8.00
N ASP A 163 -12.61 0.59 -7.78
CA ASP A 163 -13.82 -0.18 -7.55
C ASP A 163 -14.62 0.39 -6.36
N PRO A 164 -15.95 0.61 -6.49
CA PRO A 164 -16.76 1.23 -5.44
C PRO A 164 -16.75 0.48 -4.11
N PHE A 165 -16.70 -0.86 -4.13
CA PHE A 165 -16.65 -1.66 -2.91
C PHE A 165 -15.30 -1.50 -2.19
N ARG A 166 -14.18 -1.50 -2.93
CA ARG A 166 -12.84 -1.26 -2.38
C ARG A 166 -12.72 0.15 -1.79
N LYS A 167 -13.29 1.16 -2.48
CA LYS A 167 -13.39 2.53 -1.98
C LYS A 167 -14.15 2.58 -0.66
N HIS A 168 -15.30 1.92 -0.58
CA HIS A 168 -16.10 1.83 0.64
C HIS A 168 -15.29 1.20 1.79
N CYS A 169 -14.59 0.09 1.55
CA CYS A 169 -13.76 -0.56 2.56
C CYS A 169 -12.65 0.36 3.09
N LEU A 170 -11.92 1.05 2.21
CA LEU A 170 -10.86 1.96 2.61
C LEU A 170 -11.39 3.16 3.41
N LEU A 171 -12.48 3.80 2.94
CA LEU A 171 -13.08 4.97 3.61
C LEU A 171 -13.59 4.62 5.02
N ASN A 172 -14.08 3.40 5.23
CA ASN A 172 -14.63 2.96 6.51
C ASN A 172 -13.63 2.14 7.36
N GLY A 173 -12.44 1.83 6.84
CA GLY A 173 -11.42 1.05 7.52
C GLY A 173 -11.82 -0.43 7.69
N LEU A 174 -12.59 -0.97 6.75
CA LEU A 174 -13.13 -2.34 6.81
C LEU A 174 -12.12 -3.33 6.20
N ASP A 175 -11.67 -4.26 7.01
CA ASP A 175 -11.01 -5.49 6.57
C ASP A 175 -12.03 -6.65 6.50
N ASP A 176 -11.58 -7.86 6.20
CA ASP A 176 -12.45 -9.04 6.08
C ASP A 176 -13.27 -9.29 7.36
N ILE A 177 -12.70 -9.00 8.55
CA ILE A 177 -13.41 -9.12 9.83
C ILE A 177 -14.41 -7.98 9.99
N GLY A 178 -14.00 -6.73 9.68
CA GLY A 178 -14.87 -5.56 9.74
C GLY A 178 -16.11 -5.70 8.86
N LEU A 179 -15.96 -6.27 7.66
CA LEU A 179 -17.06 -6.58 6.75
C LEU A 179 -18.02 -7.63 7.34
N SER A 180 -17.50 -8.65 8.03
CA SER A 180 -18.33 -9.64 8.73
C SER A 180 -19.11 -9.01 9.88
N LEU A 181 -18.49 -8.08 10.62
CA LEU A 181 -19.12 -7.38 11.73
C LEU A 181 -20.25 -6.43 11.31
N GLU A 182 -20.28 -5.97 10.07
CA GLU A 182 -21.45 -5.25 9.54
C GLU A 182 -22.73 -6.12 9.53
N LYS A 183 -22.59 -7.46 9.54
CA LYS A 183 -23.68 -8.44 9.57
C LYS A 183 -23.89 -9.09 10.93
N VAL A 184 -23.38 -8.51 12.02
CA VAL A 184 -23.43 -9.09 13.37
C VAL A 184 -24.83 -9.55 13.77
N LYS A 185 -25.89 -8.76 13.48
CA LYS A 185 -27.27 -9.12 13.79
C LYS A 185 -27.73 -10.44 13.11
N SER A 186 -27.29 -10.66 11.87
CA SER A 186 -27.61 -11.88 11.13
C SER A 186 -26.81 -13.08 11.65
N ILE A 187 -25.56 -12.84 12.04
CA ILE A 187 -24.68 -13.84 12.66
C ILE A 187 -25.27 -14.29 14.00
N ASP A 188 -25.60 -13.35 14.89
CA ASP A 188 -26.19 -13.63 16.19
C ASP A 188 -27.52 -14.40 16.08
N ALA A 189 -28.36 -14.04 15.08
CA ALA A 189 -29.63 -14.74 14.86
C ALA A 189 -29.40 -16.20 14.38
N PHE A 190 -28.41 -16.41 13.52
CA PHE A 190 -28.02 -17.72 13.06
C PHE A 190 -27.46 -18.58 14.21
N GLU A 191 -26.52 -18.04 14.99
CA GLU A 191 -25.91 -18.74 16.14
C GLU A 191 -26.93 -19.13 17.19
N LYS A 192 -27.88 -18.25 17.53
CA LYS A 192 -28.99 -18.58 18.44
C LYS A 192 -29.85 -19.73 17.92
N LYS A 193 -30.17 -19.73 16.63
CA LYS A 193 -30.93 -20.80 15.98
C LYS A 193 -30.15 -22.10 15.98
N GLN A 194 -28.87 -22.06 15.71
CA GLN A 194 -27.99 -23.23 15.68
C GLN A 194 -27.84 -23.83 17.09
N ALA A 195 -27.56 -23.01 18.10
CA ALA A 195 -27.44 -23.46 19.48
C ALA A 195 -28.73 -24.13 20.00
N ALA A 196 -29.91 -23.66 19.56
CA ALA A 196 -31.22 -24.29 19.90
C ALA A 196 -31.43 -25.62 19.15
N ALA A 197 -30.98 -25.74 17.90
CA ALA A 197 -31.17 -26.93 17.07
C ALA A 197 -30.09 -28.00 17.31
N GLN A 198 -28.90 -27.59 17.70
CA GLN A 198 -27.71 -28.45 17.86
C GLN A 198 -26.92 -28.06 19.13
N PRO A 199 -27.50 -28.25 20.36
CA PRO A 199 -26.87 -27.78 21.59
C PRO A 199 -25.59 -28.50 22.02
N TRP A 200 -25.16 -29.48 21.21
CA TRP A 200 -23.93 -30.25 21.46
C TRP A 200 -22.72 -29.78 20.59
N ILE A 201 -22.86 -28.73 19.77
CA ILE A 201 -21.78 -28.13 18.97
C ILE A 201 -21.15 -26.94 19.69
#